data_361aab24885867f42412191bcfcc8502
#
_entry.id   361aab24885867f42412191bcfcc8502
#
_cell.length_a   1.000
_cell.length_b   1.000
_cell.length_c   1.000
_cell.angle_alpha   90.00
_cell.angle_beta   90.00
_cell.angle_gamma   90.00
#
_symmetry.space_group_name_H-M   'P 1'
#
loop_
_entity.id
_entity.type
_entity.pdbx_description
1 polymer ?
#
loop_
_entity_poly.entity_id
_entity_poly.type
_entity_poly.pdbx_seq_one_letter_code
_entity_poly.pdbx_strand_id
1 'polypeptide(L)'
;PGHGDTHLDSHVALPVVEGTKEELAMHLAPFRSAVAGGVMGIMTSHILFPQLEKNNVPATMSRSIITDFLRSELGFKGLIFSDCMEMDAIAKHYGTVKGAVAALKAGVDLVCISHHVCLGCEAVEAVEAALDAGVLSEADLKQSTHNILMAKSMLAEEQRPPLSVVDCPEHRAMNQKLHRQSLTLVQDVPFALGDNPCF
;
A
#
# COMPACT_ATOMS: atom_id res chain seq x y z
N PRO A 1 8.16 -3.26 4.04
CA PRO A 1 9.37 -3.01 3.21
C PRO A 1 9.12 -3.09 1.70
N GLY A 2 7.90 -3.43 1.23
CA GLY A 2 7.55 -3.48 -0.19
C GLY A 2 8.04 -4.73 -0.92
N HIS A 3 7.92 -4.73 -2.27
CA HIS A 3 8.24 -5.87 -3.15
C HIS A 3 9.73 -5.93 -3.56
N GLY A 4 10.62 -5.14 -2.97
CA GLY A 4 11.97 -4.90 -3.47
C GLY A 4 12.86 -6.13 -3.66
N ASP A 5 12.55 -7.25 -3.01
CA ASP A 5 13.35 -8.48 -3.04
C ASP A 5 12.48 -9.73 -3.27
N THR A 6 11.55 -9.66 -4.21
CA THR A 6 10.76 -10.80 -4.66
C THR A 6 10.54 -10.75 -6.17
N HIS A 7 10.51 -11.93 -6.81
CA HIS A 7 10.20 -12.10 -8.22
C HIS A 7 8.71 -12.34 -8.48
N LEU A 8 7.94 -12.62 -7.40
CA LEU A 8 6.53 -12.93 -7.52
C LEU A 8 5.69 -11.67 -7.46
N ASP A 9 4.71 -11.59 -8.35
CA ASP A 9 3.70 -10.56 -8.36
C ASP A 9 2.54 -10.95 -7.42
N SER A 10 2.22 -10.08 -6.47
CA SER A 10 1.13 -10.29 -5.52
C SER A 10 -0.27 -10.28 -6.16
N HIS A 11 -0.39 -9.85 -7.41
CA HIS A 11 -1.63 -10.01 -8.18
C HIS A 11 -1.92 -11.46 -8.56
N VAL A 12 -0.90 -12.31 -8.66
CA VAL A 12 -1.04 -13.70 -9.13
C VAL A 12 -0.63 -14.76 -8.10
N ALA A 13 0.15 -14.39 -7.08
CA ALA A 13 0.65 -15.31 -6.06
C ALA A 13 0.90 -14.59 -4.73
N LEU A 14 1.21 -15.33 -3.66
CA LEU A 14 1.62 -14.78 -2.37
C LEU A 14 3.15 -14.74 -2.28
N PRO A 15 3.78 -13.55 -2.43
CA PRO A 15 5.23 -13.42 -2.40
C PRO A 15 5.80 -13.63 -0.99
N VAL A 16 7.05 -14.08 -0.94
CA VAL A 16 7.84 -14.19 0.29
C VAL A 16 9.13 -13.39 0.14
N VAL A 17 9.50 -12.63 1.15
CA VAL A 17 10.79 -11.95 1.28
C VAL A 17 11.52 -12.54 2.47
N GLU A 18 12.54 -13.35 2.21
CA GLU A 18 13.27 -14.11 3.23
C GLU A 18 14.49 -13.39 3.82
N GLY A 19 14.76 -12.17 3.39
CA GLY A 19 15.94 -11.41 3.78
C GLY A 19 16.15 -11.30 5.30
N THR A 20 17.40 -11.21 5.73
CA THR A 20 17.79 -10.95 7.12
C THR A 20 17.25 -9.60 7.61
N LYS A 21 17.30 -9.35 8.92
CA LYS A 21 16.90 -8.04 9.48
C LYS A 21 17.77 -6.89 8.92
N GLU A 22 19.04 -7.15 8.64
CA GLU A 22 19.98 -6.20 8.08
C GLU A 22 19.65 -5.85 6.62
N GLU A 23 19.31 -6.86 5.82
CA GLU A 23 18.84 -6.66 4.43
C GLU A 23 17.50 -5.94 4.42
N LEU A 24 16.57 -6.31 5.28
CA LEU A 24 15.31 -5.59 5.46
C LEU A 24 15.52 -4.13 5.91
N ALA A 25 16.58 -3.82 6.64
CA ALA A 25 16.88 -2.45 7.06
C ALA A 25 17.14 -1.53 5.85
N MET A 26 17.80 -2.03 4.80
CA MET A 26 17.97 -1.28 3.54
C MET A 26 16.63 -1.01 2.86
N HIS A 27 15.77 -2.04 2.77
CA HIS A 27 14.44 -1.91 2.17
C HIS A 27 13.51 -1.00 2.99
N LEU A 28 13.75 -0.90 4.30
CA LEU A 28 12.99 -0.03 5.20
C LEU A 28 13.47 1.43 5.21
N ALA A 29 14.69 1.71 4.76
CA ALA A 29 15.27 3.06 4.80
C ALA A 29 14.37 4.14 4.13
N PRO A 30 13.80 3.94 2.91
CA PRO A 30 12.91 4.92 2.31
C PRO A 30 11.62 5.11 3.11
N PHE A 31 11.07 4.05 3.73
CA PHE A 31 9.89 4.16 4.57
C PHE A 31 10.18 4.91 5.87
N ARG A 32 11.33 4.67 6.51
CA ARG A 32 11.76 5.44 7.69
C ARG A 32 11.91 6.93 7.35
N SER A 33 12.51 7.24 6.20
CA SER A 33 12.63 8.62 5.72
C SER A 33 11.28 9.26 5.43
N ALA A 34 10.36 8.54 4.80
CA ALA A 34 9.01 9.01 4.53
C ALA A 34 8.22 9.28 5.82
N VAL A 35 8.31 8.38 6.81
CA VAL A 35 7.68 8.56 8.13
C VAL A 35 8.27 9.78 8.84
N ALA A 36 9.59 9.94 8.86
CA ALA A 36 10.27 11.10 9.43
C ALA A 36 9.91 12.41 8.71
N GLY A 37 9.65 12.34 7.39
CA GLY A 37 9.18 13.44 6.56
C GLY A 37 7.69 13.76 6.71
N GLY A 38 6.93 13.02 7.53
CA GLY A 38 5.52 13.27 7.79
C GLY A 38 4.58 12.78 6.69
N VAL A 39 4.91 11.67 6.00
CA VAL A 39 4.00 11.08 5.02
C VAL A 39 2.62 10.81 5.62
N MET A 40 1.55 11.19 4.91
CA MET A 40 0.19 11.14 5.44
C MET A 40 -0.43 9.73 5.41
N GLY A 41 0.02 8.87 4.50
CA GLY A 41 -0.54 7.53 4.35
C GLY A 41 0.51 6.52 3.91
N ILE A 42 0.34 5.27 4.35
CA ILE A 42 1.14 4.12 3.93
C ILE A 42 0.20 2.99 3.52
N MET A 43 0.41 2.47 2.30
CA MET A 43 -0.27 1.27 1.82
C MET A 43 0.52 0.03 2.26
N THR A 44 -0.19 -0.97 2.74
CA THR A 44 0.41 -2.27 3.07
C THR A 44 0.57 -3.14 1.83
N SER A 45 1.40 -4.17 1.92
CA SER A 45 1.59 -5.14 0.84
C SER A 45 1.22 -6.56 1.28
N HIS A 46 0.74 -7.35 0.33
CA HIS A 46 0.37 -8.75 0.55
C HIS A 46 1.59 -9.68 0.39
N ILE A 47 2.55 -9.52 1.28
CA ILE A 47 3.85 -10.21 1.24
C ILE A 47 4.11 -10.86 2.60
N LEU A 48 4.68 -12.05 2.58
CA LEU A 48 5.19 -12.74 3.76
C LEU A 48 6.60 -12.25 4.09
N PHE A 49 6.83 -11.89 5.35
CA PHE A 49 8.13 -11.52 5.91
C PHE A 49 8.45 -12.40 7.12
N PRO A 50 8.99 -13.61 6.93
CA PRO A 50 9.21 -14.57 8.04
C PRO A 50 10.10 -14.03 9.16
N GLN A 51 10.94 -13.05 8.90
CA GLN A 51 11.79 -12.40 9.90
C GLN A 51 11.05 -11.43 10.81
N LEU A 52 9.92 -10.87 10.33
CA LEU A 52 9.10 -9.90 11.07
C LEU A 52 7.81 -10.53 11.63
N GLU A 53 7.28 -11.56 10.94
CA GLU A 53 6.03 -12.23 11.29
C GLU A 53 6.23 -13.75 11.33
N LYS A 54 5.99 -14.35 12.51
CA LYS A 54 6.24 -15.80 12.74
C LYS A 54 5.05 -16.71 12.42
N ASN A 55 3.85 -16.13 12.32
CA ASN A 55 2.62 -16.89 12.07
C ASN A 55 2.33 -17.12 10.59
N ASN A 56 3.27 -16.75 9.72
CA ASN A 56 3.17 -16.96 8.27
C ASN A 56 1.91 -16.29 7.66
N VAL A 57 1.59 -15.10 8.14
CA VAL A 57 0.53 -14.24 7.58
C VAL A 57 1.14 -13.05 6.84
N PRO A 58 0.52 -12.57 5.74
CA PRO A 58 1.04 -11.43 4.99
C PRO A 58 1.04 -10.14 5.83
N ALA A 59 1.93 -9.22 5.48
CA ALA A 59 2.12 -7.97 6.22
C ALA A 59 0.82 -7.23 6.48
N THR A 60 -0.09 -7.18 5.50
CA THR A 60 -1.42 -6.54 5.64
C THR A 60 -2.25 -7.11 6.79
N MET A 61 -2.07 -8.38 7.15
CA MET A 61 -2.84 -9.07 8.19
C MET A 61 -2.03 -9.31 9.47
N SER A 62 -0.80 -8.81 9.53
CA SER A 62 0.13 -9.01 10.64
C SER A 62 0.11 -7.85 11.63
N ARG A 63 -0.36 -8.11 12.86
CA ARG A 63 -0.32 -7.13 13.93
C ARG A 63 1.12 -6.75 14.29
N SER A 64 2.04 -7.71 14.29
CA SER A 64 3.47 -7.46 14.56
C SER A 64 4.09 -6.47 13.55
N ILE A 65 3.65 -6.51 12.29
CA ILE A 65 4.15 -5.59 11.27
C ILE A 65 3.38 -4.26 11.31
N ILE A 66 2.06 -4.29 11.36
CA ILE A 66 1.22 -3.07 11.25
C ILE A 66 1.24 -2.27 12.55
N THR A 67 0.92 -2.91 13.67
CA THR A 67 0.80 -2.20 14.95
C THR A 67 2.15 -2.07 15.64
N ASP A 68 2.85 -3.19 15.87
CA ASP A 68 4.02 -3.18 16.73
C ASP A 68 5.22 -2.53 16.02
N PHE A 69 5.48 -2.88 14.77
CA PHE A 69 6.60 -2.30 14.03
C PHE A 69 6.26 -0.93 13.44
N LEU A 70 5.23 -0.82 12.57
CA LEU A 70 4.97 0.42 11.82
C LEU A 70 4.43 1.54 12.74
N ARG A 71 3.41 1.26 13.58
CA ARG A 71 2.85 2.27 14.49
C ARG A 71 3.78 2.57 15.66
N SER A 72 4.25 1.53 16.36
CA SER A 72 4.95 1.70 17.65
C SER A 72 6.45 1.94 17.44
N GLU A 73 7.16 1.07 16.71
CA GLU A 73 8.62 1.20 16.55
C GLU A 73 9.00 2.33 15.59
N LEU A 74 8.36 2.41 14.40
CA LEU A 74 8.63 3.49 13.44
C LEU A 74 7.92 4.79 13.76
N GLY A 75 6.93 4.77 14.66
CA GLY A 75 6.21 5.96 15.11
C GLY A 75 5.26 6.55 14.06
N PHE A 76 4.82 5.79 13.07
CA PHE A 76 3.94 6.27 12.02
C PHE A 76 2.57 6.71 12.57
N LYS A 77 2.15 7.94 12.26
CA LYS A 77 0.90 8.54 12.78
C LYS A 77 -0.18 8.73 11.71
N GLY A 78 0.16 8.58 10.43
CA GLY A 78 -0.77 8.75 9.32
C GLY A 78 -1.73 7.57 9.11
N LEU A 79 -2.46 7.57 8.00
CA LEU A 79 -3.37 6.48 7.63
C LEU A 79 -2.63 5.24 7.15
N ILE A 80 -3.05 4.07 7.63
CA ILE A 80 -2.66 2.78 7.08
C ILE A 80 -3.82 2.22 6.28
N PHE A 81 -3.60 1.96 5.00
CA PHE A 81 -4.60 1.33 4.16
C PHE A 81 -4.04 0.07 3.48
N SER A 82 -4.91 -0.89 3.26
CA SER A 82 -4.51 -2.12 2.57
C SER A 82 -4.33 -1.87 1.09
N ASP A 83 -3.52 -2.67 0.42
CA ASP A 83 -3.69 -2.94 -0.99
C ASP A 83 -5.01 -3.72 -1.21
N CYS A 84 -5.43 -3.93 -2.44
CA CYS A 84 -6.73 -4.54 -2.76
C CYS A 84 -6.82 -5.97 -2.21
N MET A 85 -7.79 -6.22 -1.35
CA MET A 85 -7.99 -7.54 -0.72
C MET A 85 -8.52 -8.60 -1.70
N GLU A 86 -8.82 -8.21 -2.94
CA GLU A 86 -9.23 -9.13 -4.01
C GLU A 86 -8.06 -9.66 -4.83
N MET A 87 -6.82 -9.22 -4.54
CA MET A 87 -5.61 -9.77 -5.16
C MET A 87 -5.44 -11.24 -4.76
N ASP A 88 -4.94 -12.06 -5.68
CA ASP A 88 -4.81 -13.51 -5.51
C ASP A 88 -4.03 -13.90 -4.24
N ALA A 89 -3.04 -13.10 -3.86
CA ALA A 89 -2.29 -13.28 -2.63
C ALA A 89 -3.18 -13.36 -1.36
N ILE A 90 -4.32 -12.68 -1.37
CA ILE A 90 -5.30 -12.74 -0.27
C ILE A 90 -6.51 -13.60 -0.66
N ALA A 91 -7.13 -13.32 -1.80
CA ALA A 91 -8.39 -13.94 -2.19
C ALA A 91 -8.30 -15.47 -2.25
N LYS A 92 -7.22 -16.02 -2.83
CA LYS A 92 -7.02 -17.47 -2.95
C LYS A 92 -6.58 -18.16 -1.67
N HIS A 93 -5.81 -17.46 -0.81
CA HIS A 93 -5.21 -18.09 0.37
C HIS A 93 -6.02 -17.89 1.65
N TYR A 94 -6.71 -16.76 1.78
CA TYR A 94 -7.41 -16.37 3.01
C TYR A 94 -8.89 -16.05 2.78
N GLY A 95 -9.25 -15.68 1.55
CA GLY A 95 -10.55 -15.12 1.18
C GLY A 95 -10.63 -13.62 1.50
N THR A 96 -11.19 -12.84 0.56
CA THR A 96 -11.28 -11.37 0.64
C THR A 96 -11.94 -10.90 1.93
N VAL A 97 -13.11 -11.41 2.26
CA VAL A 97 -13.90 -11.00 3.44
C VAL A 97 -13.19 -11.31 4.75
N LYS A 98 -12.64 -12.51 4.89
CA LYS A 98 -11.86 -12.90 6.08
C LYS A 98 -10.57 -12.10 6.20
N GLY A 99 -9.92 -11.86 5.07
CA GLY A 99 -8.72 -11.02 4.98
C GLY A 99 -8.99 -9.59 5.44
N ALA A 100 -10.14 -9.01 5.06
CA ALA A 100 -10.56 -7.68 5.49
C ALA A 100 -10.69 -7.57 7.02
N VAL A 101 -11.37 -8.52 7.66
CA VAL A 101 -11.46 -8.58 9.13
C VAL A 101 -10.09 -8.73 9.78
N ALA A 102 -9.22 -9.59 9.21
CA ALA A 102 -7.87 -9.80 9.74
C ALA A 102 -6.98 -8.55 9.58
N ALA A 103 -7.11 -7.80 8.48
CA ALA A 103 -6.39 -6.54 8.26
C ALA A 103 -6.79 -5.47 9.29
N LEU A 104 -8.10 -5.29 9.54
CA LEU A 104 -8.58 -4.39 10.60
C LEU A 104 -8.07 -4.82 11.98
N LYS A 105 -8.09 -6.11 12.29
CA LYS A 105 -7.54 -6.66 13.54
C LYS A 105 -6.03 -6.40 13.68
N ALA A 106 -5.31 -6.37 12.57
CA ALA A 106 -3.88 -6.05 12.55
C ALA A 106 -3.60 -4.55 12.78
N GLY A 107 -4.58 -3.67 12.63
CA GLY A 107 -4.46 -2.23 12.83
C GLY A 107 -4.42 -1.41 11.53
N VAL A 108 -4.86 -1.96 10.42
CA VAL A 108 -5.14 -1.22 9.18
C VAL A 108 -6.35 -0.33 9.43
N ASP A 109 -6.27 0.94 9.03
CA ASP A 109 -7.37 1.89 9.22
C ASP A 109 -8.43 1.77 8.13
N LEU A 110 -8.02 1.49 6.89
CA LEU A 110 -8.88 1.50 5.71
C LEU A 110 -8.58 0.29 4.82
N VAL A 111 -9.57 -0.56 4.61
CA VAL A 111 -9.45 -1.77 3.79
C VAL A 111 -9.99 -1.50 2.39
N CYS A 112 -9.21 -1.89 1.38
CA CYS A 112 -9.55 -1.70 -0.02
C CYS A 112 -10.16 -2.98 -0.61
N ILE A 113 -11.41 -2.91 -1.08
CA ILE A 113 -12.10 -3.93 -1.89
C ILE A 113 -12.65 -3.18 -3.11
N SER A 114 -12.06 -3.37 -4.29
CA SER A 114 -12.18 -2.40 -5.37
C SER A 114 -12.87 -2.90 -6.64
N HIS A 115 -13.12 -4.20 -6.77
CA HIS A 115 -13.68 -4.79 -8.00
C HIS A 115 -15.13 -5.26 -7.83
N HIS A 116 -15.45 -5.95 -6.73
CA HIS A 116 -16.76 -6.54 -6.50
C HIS A 116 -17.47 -5.91 -5.30
N VAL A 117 -18.45 -5.05 -5.57
CA VAL A 117 -19.22 -4.35 -4.53
C VAL A 117 -19.88 -5.33 -3.54
N CYS A 118 -20.34 -6.50 -3.99
CA CYS A 118 -20.92 -7.52 -3.11
C CYS A 118 -19.95 -7.98 -2.03
N LEU A 119 -18.66 -8.19 -2.37
CA LEU A 119 -17.63 -8.54 -1.39
C LEU A 119 -17.40 -7.42 -0.37
N GLY A 120 -17.56 -6.16 -0.79
CA GLY A 120 -17.54 -5.01 0.12
C GLY A 120 -18.69 -5.06 1.12
N CYS A 121 -19.91 -5.36 0.69
CA CYS A 121 -21.07 -5.51 1.57
C CYS A 121 -20.88 -6.70 2.54
N GLU A 122 -20.46 -7.85 2.01
CA GLU A 122 -20.16 -9.03 2.84
C GLU A 122 -19.06 -8.75 3.87
N ALA A 123 -18.06 -7.95 3.52
CA ALA A 123 -16.99 -7.55 4.45
C ALA A 123 -17.54 -6.67 5.59
N VAL A 124 -18.47 -5.75 5.31
CA VAL A 124 -19.13 -4.94 6.36
C VAL A 124 -19.89 -5.84 7.33
N GLU A 125 -20.70 -6.76 6.82
CA GLU A 125 -21.45 -7.73 7.65
C GLU A 125 -20.50 -8.60 8.51
N ALA A 126 -19.38 -9.03 7.92
CA ALA A 126 -18.38 -9.81 8.64
C ALA A 126 -17.66 -8.99 9.72
N VAL A 127 -17.43 -7.70 9.52
CA VAL A 127 -16.87 -6.77 10.52
C VAL A 127 -17.84 -6.58 11.67
N GLU A 128 -19.14 -6.38 11.41
CA GLU A 128 -20.17 -6.29 12.43
C GLU A 128 -20.24 -7.56 13.27
N ALA A 129 -20.29 -8.73 12.62
CA ALA A 129 -20.28 -10.02 13.32
C ALA A 129 -18.99 -10.23 14.14
N ALA A 130 -17.84 -9.77 13.65
CA ALA A 130 -16.57 -9.87 14.37
C ALA A 130 -16.50 -8.93 15.59
N LEU A 131 -17.18 -7.78 15.55
CA LEU A 131 -17.38 -6.89 16.70
C LEU A 131 -18.23 -7.55 17.76
N ASP A 132 -19.40 -8.07 17.36
CA ASP A 132 -20.35 -8.75 18.26
C ASP A 132 -19.72 -9.97 18.94
N ALA A 133 -18.84 -10.68 18.22
CA ALA A 133 -18.10 -11.81 18.74
C ALA A 133 -16.86 -11.42 19.58
N GLY A 134 -16.54 -10.14 19.71
CA GLY A 134 -15.34 -9.66 20.40
C GLY A 134 -14.01 -10.01 19.71
N VAL A 135 -14.03 -10.36 18.42
CA VAL A 135 -12.84 -10.63 17.61
C VAL A 135 -12.15 -9.33 17.20
N LEU A 136 -12.94 -8.28 16.95
CA LEU A 136 -12.50 -6.91 16.74
C LEU A 136 -12.79 -6.06 17.97
N SER A 137 -11.90 -5.10 18.25
CA SER A 137 -12.06 -4.12 19.32
C SER A 137 -12.81 -2.89 18.79
N GLU A 138 -13.91 -2.53 19.44
CA GLU A 138 -14.62 -1.28 19.15
C GLU A 138 -13.70 -0.05 19.34
N ALA A 139 -12.81 -0.09 20.32
CA ALA A 139 -11.86 1.00 20.57
C ALA A 139 -10.87 1.16 19.41
N ASP A 140 -10.37 0.05 18.84
CA ASP A 140 -9.46 0.08 17.70
C ASP A 140 -10.15 0.64 16.47
N LEU A 141 -11.41 0.22 16.17
CA LEU A 141 -12.18 0.76 15.05
C LEU A 141 -12.54 2.24 15.22
N LYS A 142 -12.84 2.69 16.44
CA LYS A 142 -13.03 4.11 16.74
C LYS A 142 -11.77 4.92 16.50
N GLN A 143 -10.60 4.37 16.85
CA GLN A 143 -9.32 5.03 16.58
C GLN A 143 -9.06 5.11 15.06
N SER A 144 -9.29 4.04 14.31
CA SER A 144 -9.18 4.06 12.84
C SER A 144 -10.13 5.08 12.20
N THR A 145 -11.39 5.12 12.66
CA THR A 145 -12.36 6.11 12.21
C THR A 145 -11.89 7.54 12.52
N HIS A 146 -11.35 7.78 13.71
CA HIS A 146 -10.77 9.07 14.08
C HIS A 146 -9.63 9.46 13.12
N ASN A 147 -8.69 8.56 12.84
CA ASN A 147 -7.58 8.79 11.91
C ASN A 147 -8.08 9.18 10.51
N ILE A 148 -9.11 8.49 10.02
CA ILE A 148 -9.74 8.78 8.71
C ILE A 148 -10.38 10.17 8.71
N LEU A 149 -11.12 10.51 9.76
CA LEU A 149 -11.79 11.82 9.87
C LEU A 149 -10.80 12.96 9.96
N MET A 150 -9.69 12.78 10.69
CA MET A 150 -8.60 13.75 10.78
C MET A 150 -7.95 14.00 9.42
N ALA A 151 -7.65 12.94 8.67
CA ALA A 151 -7.10 13.08 7.31
C ALA A 151 -8.08 13.79 6.37
N LYS A 152 -9.38 13.48 6.45
CA LYS A 152 -10.42 14.17 5.67
C LYS A 152 -10.54 15.65 6.02
N SER A 153 -10.44 16.02 7.30
CA SER A 153 -10.50 17.43 7.73
C SER A 153 -9.35 18.25 7.14
N MET A 154 -8.14 17.70 7.12
CA MET A 154 -6.99 18.36 6.50
C MET A 154 -7.23 18.65 5.00
N LEU A 155 -7.82 17.70 4.28
CA LEU A 155 -8.14 17.87 2.85
C LEU A 155 -9.29 18.86 2.60
N ALA A 156 -10.21 19.01 3.56
CA ALA A 156 -11.36 19.93 3.42
C ALA A 156 -10.95 21.40 3.51
N GLU A 157 -9.84 21.71 4.16
CA GLU A 157 -9.30 23.07 4.30
C GLU A 157 -8.51 23.55 3.08
N GLU A 158 -8.08 22.61 2.22
CA GLU A 158 -7.32 22.94 1.02
C GLU A 158 -8.22 23.43 -0.13
N GLN A 159 -7.86 24.58 -0.71
CA GLN A 159 -8.48 25.02 -1.96
C GLN A 159 -8.04 24.10 -3.11
N ARG A 160 -9.00 23.46 -3.74
CA ARG A 160 -8.73 22.64 -4.92
C ARG A 160 -8.21 23.53 -6.05
N PRO A 161 -7.04 23.24 -6.62
CA PRO A 161 -6.57 23.97 -7.78
C PRO A 161 -7.53 23.78 -8.97
N PRO A 162 -7.62 24.75 -9.88
CA PRO A 162 -8.46 24.64 -11.06
C PRO A 162 -7.95 23.50 -11.98
N LEU A 163 -8.85 22.91 -12.77
CA LEU A 163 -8.49 21.83 -13.71
C LEU A 163 -7.41 22.26 -14.73
N SER A 164 -7.23 23.54 -14.97
CA SER A 164 -6.19 24.08 -15.87
C SER A 164 -4.75 23.77 -15.43
N VAL A 165 -4.54 23.35 -14.16
CA VAL A 165 -3.21 22.89 -13.71
C VAL A 165 -2.88 21.49 -14.19
N VAL A 166 -3.89 20.70 -14.58
CA VAL A 166 -3.68 19.36 -15.14
C VAL A 166 -3.11 19.49 -16.54
N ASP A 167 -1.98 18.84 -16.78
CA ASP A 167 -1.29 18.87 -18.06
C ASP A 167 -0.98 20.31 -18.58
N CYS A 168 -0.68 21.22 -17.66
CA CYS A 168 -0.26 22.58 -17.99
C CYS A 168 1.10 22.58 -18.74
N PRO A 169 1.48 23.69 -19.40
CA PRO A 169 2.73 23.76 -20.16
C PRO A 169 3.97 23.37 -19.36
N GLU A 170 4.02 23.73 -18.08
CA GLU A 170 5.12 23.43 -17.17
C GLU A 170 5.21 21.92 -16.92
N HIS A 171 4.06 21.23 -16.71
CA HIS A 171 4.03 19.76 -16.53
C HIS A 171 4.45 19.05 -17.81
N ARG A 172 4.02 19.51 -18.99
CA ARG A 172 4.44 18.96 -20.28
C ARG A 172 5.95 19.13 -20.49
N ALA A 173 6.49 20.30 -20.19
CA ALA A 173 7.93 20.56 -20.30
C ALA A 173 8.74 19.66 -19.35
N MET A 174 8.26 19.48 -18.11
CA MET A 174 8.88 18.57 -17.15
C MET A 174 8.84 17.13 -17.64
N ASN A 175 7.69 16.66 -18.12
CA ASN A 175 7.54 15.32 -18.68
C ASN A 175 8.51 15.07 -19.85
N GLN A 176 8.58 16.00 -20.80
CA GLN A 176 9.54 15.91 -21.91
C GLN A 176 11.00 15.87 -21.43
N LYS A 177 11.33 16.69 -20.42
CA LYS A 177 12.67 16.67 -19.81
C LYS A 177 13.00 15.31 -19.19
N LEU A 178 12.07 14.73 -18.41
CA LEU A 178 12.22 13.42 -17.80
C LEU A 178 12.41 12.33 -18.86
N HIS A 179 11.57 12.32 -19.90
CA HIS A 179 11.71 11.37 -21.00
C HIS A 179 13.08 11.47 -21.68
N ARG A 180 13.56 12.68 -21.99
CA ARG A 180 14.87 12.85 -22.60
C ARG A 180 16.03 12.39 -21.69
N GLN A 181 15.93 12.66 -20.40
CA GLN A 181 16.97 12.30 -19.42
C GLN A 181 16.97 10.82 -19.06
N SER A 182 15.84 10.12 -19.25
CA SER A 182 15.75 8.67 -19.00
C SER A 182 16.26 7.81 -20.17
N LEU A 183 16.48 8.41 -21.36
CA LEU A 183 17.03 7.67 -22.49
C LEU A 183 18.45 7.22 -22.19
N THR A 184 18.68 5.92 -22.34
CA THR A 184 20.01 5.31 -22.20
C THR A 184 20.40 4.65 -23.51
N LEU A 185 21.50 5.09 -24.10
CA LEU A 185 22.07 4.45 -25.28
C LEU A 185 22.82 3.20 -24.82
N VAL A 186 22.23 2.03 -25.09
CA VAL A 186 22.81 0.72 -24.71
C VAL A 186 23.91 0.29 -25.69
N GLN A 187 23.76 0.64 -26.97
CA GLN A 187 24.73 0.32 -28.01
C GLN A 187 24.75 1.46 -29.05
N ASP A 188 25.95 2.00 -29.29
CA ASP A 188 26.16 3.05 -30.28
C ASP A 188 26.33 2.43 -31.67
N VAL A 189 25.21 2.07 -32.30
CA VAL A 189 25.16 1.65 -33.71
C VAL A 189 24.43 2.69 -34.53
N PRO A 190 24.97 3.11 -35.67
CA PRO A 190 24.24 4.00 -36.56
C PRO A 190 22.90 3.35 -37.00
N PHE A 191 21.80 3.99 -36.65
CA PHE A 191 20.48 3.60 -37.14
C PHE A 191 19.74 4.85 -37.66
N ALA A 192 19.01 4.66 -38.74
CA ALA A 192 18.11 5.69 -39.23
C ALA A 192 16.69 5.34 -38.84
N LEU A 193 16.03 6.29 -38.18
CA LEU A 193 14.57 6.23 -38.00
C LEU A 193 13.94 6.50 -39.37
N GLY A 194 13.09 5.60 -39.84
CA GLY A 194 12.29 5.85 -41.02
C GLY A 194 11.31 7.00 -40.82
N ASP A 195 10.69 7.50 -41.87
CA ASP A 195 9.79 8.64 -41.86
C ASP A 195 8.54 8.43 -40.98
N ASN A 196 8.28 7.19 -40.54
CA ASN A 196 7.12 6.84 -39.69
C ASN A 196 7.53 5.81 -38.60
N PRO A 197 8.31 6.21 -37.60
CA PRO A 197 8.68 5.30 -36.51
C PRO A 197 7.43 4.96 -35.68
N CYS A 198 7.08 3.66 -35.62
CA CYS A 198 6.09 3.15 -34.68
C CYS A 198 6.74 3.06 -33.29
N PHE A 199 6.23 3.85 -32.33
CA PHE A 199 6.51 3.74 -30.91
C PHE A 199 5.26 3.23 -30.18
#